data_a5838a15c842377ccfa7205b3e438d7c
#
_entry.id   a5838a15c842377ccfa7205b3e438d7c
#
_cell.length_a   1.000
_cell.length_b   1.000
_cell.length_c   1.000
_cell.angle_alpha   90.00
_cell.angle_beta   90.00
_cell.angle_gamma   90.00
#
_symmetry.space_group_name_H-M   'P 1'
#
loop_
_entity.id
_entity.type
_entity.pdbx_description
1 polymer ?
#
loop_
_entity_poly.entity_id
_entity_poly.type
_entity_poly.pdbx_seq_one_letter_code
_entity_poly.pdbx_strand_id
1 'polypeptide(L)'
;EEVVVAYTALTEGIGVYAFPYDVLTSKHKADGASGLADDAANFLVVLRNIGTSLQDMATRKGIAAALRSINPTIASVELDSIQNPQRAYVGHRLGDKTLPLELHQESDGFRRFYAHLLALYQTPPKQTLVFEEPENGIYPGALSLLADEFKATPEAGRGQVILTTHSPALLDHFSADHIRVVELDEALETRIGPLAEEQKEALKEELLHAGELLTVDPARRQDE
;
A
#
# COMPACT_ATOMS: atom_id res chain seq x y z
N GLU A 1 -28.38 -11.83 12.12
CA GLU A 1 -27.69 -11.85 10.80
C GLU A 1 -26.97 -10.53 10.56
N GLU A 2 -27.67 -9.38 10.62
CA GLU A 2 -27.09 -8.04 10.41
C GLU A 2 -25.95 -7.70 11.38
N VAL A 3 -26.07 -8.07 12.66
CA VAL A 3 -25.01 -7.83 13.67
C VAL A 3 -23.74 -8.65 13.36
N VAL A 4 -23.89 -9.88 12.87
CA VAL A 4 -22.75 -10.73 12.49
C VAL A 4 -22.06 -10.14 11.25
N VAL A 5 -22.82 -9.67 10.27
CA VAL A 5 -22.29 -9.02 9.06
C VAL A 5 -21.51 -7.74 9.43
N ALA A 6 -22.08 -6.91 10.32
CA ALA A 6 -21.41 -5.70 10.80
C ALA A 6 -20.14 -6.02 11.58
N TYR A 7 -20.16 -7.03 12.45
CA TYR A 7 -19.00 -7.47 13.21
C TYR A 7 -17.88 -7.99 12.29
N THR A 8 -18.23 -8.85 11.33
CA THR A 8 -17.27 -9.37 10.35
C THR A 8 -16.69 -8.25 9.49
N ALA A 9 -17.50 -7.28 9.06
CA ALA A 9 -17.02 -6.13 8.29
C ALA A 9 -16.03 -5.27 9.10
N LEU A 10 -16.28 -5.08 10.40
CA LEU A 10 -15.39 -4.31 11.29
C LEU A 10 -14.11 -5.06 11.65
N THR A 11 -14.15 -6.38 11.80
CA THR A 11 -13.02 -7.18 12.29
C THR A 11 -12.17 -7.77 11.17
N GLU A 12 -12.80 -8.16 10.07
CA GLU A 12 -12.13 -8.81 8.94
C GLU A 12 -12.03 -7.91 7.70
N GLY A 13 -12.89 -6.88 7.62
CA GLY A 13 -12.96 -5.94 6.50
C GLY A 13 -11.89 -4.85 6.54
N ILE A 14 -11.22 -4.65 7.68
CA ILE A 14 -10.18 -3.62 7.84
C ILE A 14 -8.80 -4.29 7.88
N GLY A 15 -7.84 -3.76 7.13
CA GLY A 15 -6.43 -4.11 7.22
C GLY A 15 -5.64 -2.87 7.62
N VAL A 16 -4.79 -2.99 8.65
CA VAL A 16 -3.88 -1.91 9.10
C VAL A 16 -2.46 -2.39 8.88
N TYR A 17 -1.66 -1.63 8.15
CA TYR A 17 -0.33 -2.04 7.72
C TYR A 17 0.72 -0.99 8.09
N ALA A 18 1.70 -1.43 8.88
CA ALA A 18 2.93 -0.72 9.18
C ALA A 18 4.09 -1.67 8.91
N PHE A 19 4.56 -1.76 7.66
CA PHE A 19 5.50 -2.81 7.28
C PHE A 19 6.88 -2.60 7.90
N PRO A 20 7.43 -3.63 8.59
CA PRO A 20 8.75 -3.57 9.20
C PRO A 20 9.87 -3.52 8.15
N TYR A 21 11.08 -3.20 8.58
CA TYR A 21 12.26 -3.12 7.72
C TYR A 21 12.57 -4.44 7.01
N ASP A 22 12.36 -5.56 7.68
CA ASP A 22 12.61 -6.91 7.17
C ASP A 22 11.38 -7.57 6.54
N VAL A 23 10.41 -6.75 6.06
CA VAL A 23 9.20 -7.24 5.38
C VAL A 23 9.54 -8.18 4.21
N LEU A 24 8.72 -9.20 4.01
CA LEU A 24 8.87 -10.23 2.98
C LEU A 24 10.19 -11.01 3.04
N THR A 25 10.84 -11.07 4.21
CA THR A 25 11.93 -11.99 4.47
C THR A 25 11.41 -13.35 4.97
N SER A 26 12.24 -14.34 5.11
CA SER A 26 11.93 -15.76 5.19
C SER A 26 11.14 -16.28 6.40
N LYS A 27 10.56 -15.44 7.24
CA LYS A 27 9.80 -15.89 8.42
C LYS A 27 8.33 -16.05 8.06
N HIS A 28 7.92 -17.27 7.71
CA HIS A 28 6.54 -17.59 7.42
C HIS A 28 5.79 -17.96 8.69
N LYS A 29 4.72 -17.26 8.98
CA LYS A 29 3.64 -17.80 9.80
C LYS A 29 2.58 -18.37 8.86
N ALA A 30 2.53 -19.67 8.74
CA ALA A 30 1.42 -20.37 8.10
C ALA A 30 0.24 -20.39 9.06
N ASP A 31 -0.38 -19.25 9.30
CA ASP A 31 -1.68 -19.18 9.91
C ASP A 31 -2.74 -19.19 8.80
N GLY A 32 -3.89 -19.79 9.07
CA GLY A 32 -4.96 -19.98 8.07
C GLY A 32 -5.70 -18.69 7.69
N ALA A 33 -5.10 -17.52 7.89
CA ALA A 33 -5.66 -16.24 7.52
C ALA A 33 -5.71 -16.09 6.01
N SER A 34 -6.88 -15.74 5.47
CA SER A 34 -7.09 -15.53 4.04
C SER A 34 -6.47 -14.22 3.53
N GLY A 35 -6.33 -13.22 4.40
CA GLY A 35 -5.77 -11.91 4.10
C GLY A 35 -4.31 -11.75 4.52
N LEU A 36 -3.68 -10.66 4.07
CA LEU A 36 -2.31 -10.31 4.45
C LEU A 36 -2.27 -9.91 5.93
N ALA A 37 -1.31 -10.44 6.68
CA ALA A 37 -1.03 -10.03 8.04
C ALA A 37 -0.42 -8.61 8.08
N ASP A 38 -0.57 -7.91 9.21
CA ASP A 38 -0.15 -6.51 9.36
C ASP A 38 1.36 -6.31 9.10
N ASP A 39 2.17 -7.33 9.43
CA ASP A 39 3.60 -7.42 9.19
C ASP A 39 3.97 -8.14 7.88
N ALA A 40 2.98 -8.54 7.08
CA ALA A 40 3.10 -9.37 5.88
C ALA A 40 3.81 -10.72 6.09
N ALA A 41 3.90 -11.25 7.33
CA ALA A 41 4.61 -12.51 7.61
C ALA A 41 4.00 -13.73 6.90
N ASN A 42 2.74 -13.65 6.47
CA ASN A 42 2.03 -14.70 5.74
C ASN A 42 1.98 -14.47 4.22
N PHE A 43 2.82 -13.61 3.67
CA PHE A 43 2.78 -13.18 2.26
C PHE A 43 2.78 -14.34 1.25
N LEU A 44 3.41 -15.46 1.55
CA LEU A 44 3.40 -16.63 0.64
C LEU A 44 2.02 -17.27 0.52
N VAL A 45 1.21 -17.22 1.60
CA VAL A 45 -0.17 -17.69 1.56
C VAL A 45 -0.99 -16.79 0.64
N VAL A 46 -0.81 -15.46 0.80
CA VAL A 46 -1.48 -14.46 -0.05
C VAL A 46 -1.08 -14.61 -1.51
N LEU A 47 0.22 -14.74 -1.79
CA LEU A 47 0.73 -14.99 -3.15
C LEU A 47 0.16 -16.26 -3.79
N ARG A 48 -0.01 -17.32 -2.99
CA ARG A 48 -0.64 -18.56 -3.45
C ARG A 48 -2.10 -18.31 -3.77
N ASN A 49 -2.82 -17.62 -2.89
CA ASN A 49 -4.24 -17.33 -3.07
C ASN A 49 -4.48 -16.44 -4.30
N ILE A 50 -3.59 -15.50 -4.60
CA ILE A 50 -3.59 -14.69 -5.84
C ILE A 50 -3.36 -15.57 -7.08
N GLY A 51 -3.41 -16.87 -7.05
CA GLY A 51 -2.93 -17.72 -8.12
C GLY A 51 -3.87 -18.71 -8.76
N THR A 52 -5.11 -18.80 -8.31
CA THR A 52 -5.95 -19.98 -8.63
C THR A 52 -7.18 -19.69 -9.51
N SER A 53 -7.54 -18.43 -9.80
CA SER A 53 -8.70 -18.09 -10.63
C SER A 53 -8.35 -17.20 -11.84
N LEU A 54 -9.29 -17.08 -12.80
CA LEU A 54 -9.13 -16.17 -13.96
C LEU A 54 -9.02 -14.70 -13.53
N GLN A 55 -9.70 -14.32 -12.44
CA GLN A 55 -9.61 -12.98 -11.85
C GLN A 55 -8.21 -12.73 -11.30
N ASP A 56 -7.58 -13.75 -10.72
CA ASP A 56 -6.22 -13.68 -10.19
C ASP A 56 -5.17 -13.50 -11.29
N MET A 57 -5.42 -13.94 -12.52
CA MET A 57 -4.53 -13.65 -13.65
C MET A 57 -4.47 -12.16 -13.97
N ALA A 58 -5.59 -11.43 -13.87
CA ALA A 58 -5.64 -9.99 -14.04
C ALA A 58 -4.89 -9.27 -12.90
N THR A 59 -5.11 -9.70 -11.67
CA THR A 59 -4.43 -9.23 -10.46
C THR A 59 -2.91 -9.42 -10.57
N ARG A 60 -2.44 -10.61 -10.96
CA ARG A 60 -1.01 -10.87 -11.19
C ARG A 60 -0.40 -9.98 -12.26
N LYS A 61 -1.13 -9.73 -13.34
CA LYS A 61 -0.68 -8.79 -14.39
C LYS A 61 -0.56 -7.36 -13.87
N GLY A 62 -1.52 -6.91 -13.04
CA GLY A 62 -1.48 -5.61 -12.40
C GLY A 62 -0.25 -5.45 -11.50
N ILE A 63 -0.04 -6.39 -10.58
CA ILE A 63 1.14 -6.41 -9.70
C ILE A 63 2.43 -6.41 -10.53
N ALA A 64 2.53 -7.28 -11.54
CA ALA A 64 3.71 -7.34 -12.39
C ALA A 64 3.94 -6.05 -13.19
N ALA A 65 2.88 -5.36 -13.61
CA ALA A 65 2.98 -4.07 -14.29
C ALA A 65 3.51 -2.99 -13.33
N ALA A 66 2.95 -2.90 -12.12
CA ALA A 66 3.39 -1.96 -11.09
C ALA A 66 4.87 -2.19 -10.71
N LEU A 67 5.28 -3.44 -10.52
CA LEU A 67 6.69 -3.79 -10.24
C LEU A 67 7.62 -3.42 -11.39
N ARG A 68 7.20 -3.62 -12.66
CA ARG A 68 7.99 -3.22 -13.84
C ARG A 68 8.13 -1.71 -13.97
N SER A 69 7.18 -0.93 -13.47
CA SER A 69 7.28 0.53 -13.46
C SER A 69 8.41 1.01 -12.54
N ILE A 70 8.73 0.25 -11.47
CA ILE A 70 9.89 0.53 -10.62
C ILE A 70 11.18 -0.03 -11.23
N ASN A 71 11.11 -1.28 -11.70
CA ASN A 71 12.28 -1.96 -12.26
C ASN A 71 11.90 -2.71 -13.55
N PRO A 72 12.21 -2.13 -14.73
CA PRO A 72 11.85 -2.70 -16.03
C PRO A 72 12.45 -4.08 -16.31
N THR A 73 13.45 -4.50 -15.54
CA THR A 73 14.04 -5.84 -15.69
C THR A 73 13.14 -6.95 -15.17
N ILE A 74 12.14 -6.64 -14.36
CA ILE A 74 11.27 -7.66 -13.76
C ILE A 74 10.44 -8.35 -14.84
N ALA A 75 10.64 -9.64 -14.96
CA ALA A 75 9.91 -10.51 -15.89
C ALA A 75 8.73 -11.20 -15.19
N SER A 76 8.95 -11.75 -14.00
CA SER A 76 7.97 -12.53 -13.25
C SER A 76 8.16 -12.43 -11.74
N VAL A 77 7.13 -12.80 -11.00
CA VAL A 77 7.21 -13.18 -9.58
C VAL A 77 6.61 -14.56 -9.46
N GLU A 78 7.36 -15.50 -8.93
CA GLU A 78 7.01 -16.91 -8.91
C GLU A 78 7.17 -17.50 -7.51
N LEU A 79 6.29 -18.45 -7.18
CA LEU A 79 6.42 -19.26 -5.98
C LEU A 79 7.13 -20.56 -6.34
N ASP A 80 8.13 -20.96 -5.56
CA ASP A 80 8.65 -22.29 -5.60
C ASP A 80 7.69 -23.25 -4.86
N SER A 81 6.94 -24.02 -5.63
CA SER A 81 6.01 -25.01 -5.09
C SER A 81 6.65 -26.38 -4.82
N ILE A 82 7.92 -26.54 -5.16
CA ILE A 82 8.60 -27.85 -5.15
C ILE A 82 9.39 -28.05 -3.85
N GLN A 83 9.89 -26.96 -3.24
CA GLN A 83 10.65 -27.01 -2.01
C GLN A 83 9.81 -26.63 -0.78
N ASN A 84 10.03 -27.32 0.33
CA ASN A 84 9.47 -26.98 1.63
C ASN A 84 10.64 -26.48 2.53
N PRO A 85 10.67 -25.21 2.98
CA PRO A 85 9.62 -24.17 2.90
C PRO A 85 9.48 -23.59 1.49
N GLN A 86 8.27 -23.13 1.17
CA GLN A 86 8.01 -22.43 -0.09
C GLN A 86 8.78 -21.12 -0.12
N ARG A 87 9.31 -20.78 -1.28
CA ARG A 87 10.08 -19.55 -1.51
C ARG A 87 9.45 -18.75 -2.64
N ALA A 88 9.59 -17.46 -2.60
CA ALA A 88 9.21 -16.57 -3.69
C ALA A 88 10.45 -16.06 -4.41
N TYR A 89 10.38 -16.04 -5.74
CA TYR A 89 11.45 -15.59 -6.61
C TYR A 89 10.96 -14.45 -7.49
N VAL A 90 11.83 -13.48 -7.70
CA VAL A 90 11.66 -12.41 -8.68
C VAL A 90 12.56 -12.74 -9.87
N GLY A 91 11.97 -12.92 -11.04
CA GLY A 91 12.70 -13.18 -12.28
C GLY A 91 13.14 -11.86 -12.93
N HIS A 92 14.44 -11.64 -13.05
CA HIS A 92 15.02 -10.48 -13.75
C HIS A 92 15.49 -10.84 -15.14
N ARG A 93 15.05 -10.07 -16.14
CA ARG A 93 15.50 -10.21 -17.51
C ARG A 93 16.90 -9.63 -17.68
N LEU A 94 17.82 -10.45 -18.15
CA LEU A 94 19.20 -10.08 -18.44
C LEU A 94 19.52 -10.53 -19.89
N GLY A 95 19.27 -9.66 -20.86
CA GLY A 95 19.29 -10.04 -22.28
C GLY A 95 18.23 -11.12 -22.57
N ASP A 96 18.64 -12.24 -23.13
CA ASP A 96 17.75 -13.38 -23.47
C ASP A 96 17.50 -14.34 -22.30
N LYS A 97 18.09 -14.08 -21.14
CA LYS A 97 17.98 -14.94 -19.94
C LYS A 97 17.12 -14.28 -18.86
N THR A 98 16.46 -15.11 -18.07
CA THR A 98 15.83 -14.69 -16.82
C THR A 98 16.63 -15.23 -15.65
N LEU A 99 17.09 -14.34 -14.77
CA LEU A 99 17.80 -14.68 -13.55
C LEU A 99 16.79 -14.62 -12.39
N PRO A 100 16.50 -15.75 -11.71
CA PRO A 100 15.67 -15.74 -10.51
C PRO A 100 16.51 -15.29 -9.30
N LEU A 101 16.02 -14.29 -8.57
CA LEU A 101 16.52 -13.90 -7.25
C LEU A 101 15.44 -14.25 -6.20
N GLU A 102 15.84 -14.80 -5.07
CA GLU A 102 14.91 -14.96 -3.96
C GLU A 102 14.43 -13.61 -3.48
N LEU A 103 13.17 -13.48 -3.11
CA LEU A 103 12.56 -12.21 -2.72
C LEU A 103 13.34 -11.50 -1.58
N HIS A 104 13.93 -12.27 -0.66
CA HIS A 104 14.75 -11.70 0.42
C HIS A 104 16.07 -11.06 -0.06
N GLN A 105 16.52 -11.36 -1.29
CA GLN A 105 17.71 -10.79 -1.91
C GLN A 105 17.43 -9.46 -2.61
N GLU A 106 16.14 -9.11 -2.79
CA GLU A 106 15.75 -7.80 -3.30
C GLU A 106 16.03 -6.69 -2.27
N SER A 107 16.13 -5.45 -2.77
CA SER A 107 16.30 -4.28 -1.90
C SER A 107 15.12 -4.11 -0.95
N ASP A 108 15.37 -3.49 0.20
CA ASP A 108 14.33 -3.22 1.21
C ASP A 108 13.18 -2.38 0.62
N GLY A 109 13.50 -1.34 -0.15
CA GLY A 109 12.51 -0.49 -0.81
C GLY A 109 11.64 -1.27 -1.80
N PHE A 110 12.23 -2.20 -2.57
CA PHE A 110 11.47 -3.09 -3.45
C PHE A 110 10.52 -3.98 -2.65
N ARG A 111 11.00 -4.61 -1.57
CA ARG A 111 10.19 -5.51 -0.75
C ARG A 111 9.03 -4.77 -0.08
N ARG A 112 9.26 -3.53 0.41
CA ARG A 112 8.22 -2.68 0.99
C ARG A 112 7.18 -2.30 -0.05
N PHE A 113 7.60 -1.83 -1.23
CA PHE A 113 6.67 -1.51 -2.30
C PHE A 113 5.84 -2.75 -2.69
N TYR A 114 6.47 -3.91 -2.80
CA TYR A 114 5.77 -5.15 -3.11
C TYR A 114 4.78 -5.56 -2.00
N ALA A 115 5.12 -5.36 -0.73
CA ALA A 115 4.19 -5.60 0.39
C ALA A 115 2.94 -4.72 0.29
N HIS A 116 3.08 -3.45 -0.09
CA HIS A 116 1.92 -2.57 -0.35
C HIS A 116 1.05 -3.11 -1.48
N LEU A 117 1.66 -3.55 -2.59
CA LEU A 117 0.89 -4.18 -3.68
C LEU A 117 0.15 -5.44 -3.21
N LEU A 118 0.79 -6.29 -2.40
CA LEU A 118 0.11 -7.47 -1.86
C LEU A 118 -1.10 -7.11 -0.99
N ALA A 119 -1.00 -6.06 -0.18
CA ALA A 119 -2.12 -5.56 0.61
C ALA A 119 -3.25 -5.02 -0.28
N LEU A 120 -2.92 -4.24 -1.33
CA LEU A 120 -3.88 -3.64 -2.25
C LEU A 120 -4.56 -4.67 -3.16
N TYR A 121 -3.86 -5.75 -3.52
CA TYR A 121 -4.29 -6.75 -4.47
C TYR A 121 -4.70 -8.08 -3.85
N GLN A 122 -4.71 -8.21 -2.52
CA GLN A 122 -5.09 -9.46 -1.84
C GLN A 122 -6.51 -9.93 -2.18
N THR A 123 -6.72 -11.25 -2.12
CA THR A 123 -8.03 -11.87 -2.36
C THR A 123 -8.38 -12.75 -1.15
N PRO A 124 -9.54 -12.54 -0.51
CA PRO A 124 -10.53 -11.49 -0.79
C PRO A 124 -10.01 -10.09 -0.46
N PRO A 125 -10.53 -9.04 -1.15
CA PRO A 125 -10.13 -7.65 -0.87
C PRO A 125 -10.66 -7.21 0.51
N LYS A 126 -9.90 -6.34 1.18
CA LYS A 126 -10.37 -5.64 2.38
C LYS A 126 -11.28 -4.47 2.00
N GLN A 127 -12.27 -4.17 2.83
CA GLN A 127 -13.16 -3.02 2.62
C GLN A 127 -12.44 -1.70 2.90
N THR A 128 -11.51 -1.71 3.87
CA THR A 128 -10.68 -0.56 4.23
C THR A 128 -9.25 -1.01 4.47
N LEU A 129 -8.32 -0.33 3.84
CA LEU A 129 -6.89 -0.52 3.97
C LEU A 129 -6.29 0.74 4.60
N VAL A 130 -5.64 0.58 5.72
CA VAL A 130 -4.96 1.67 6.42
C VAL A 130 -3.46 1.43 6.34
N PHE A 131 -2.71 2.41 5.87
CA PHE A 131 -1.25 2.36 5.79
C PHE A 131 -0.64 3.45 6.66
N GLU A 132 0.25 3.06 7.57
CA GLU A 132 1.01 3.98 8.40
C GLU A 132 2.35 4.27 7.74
N GLU A 133 2.58 5.55 7.40
CA GLU A 133 3.80 6.06 6.78
C GLU A 133 4.33 5.16 5.65
N PRO A 134 3.53 4.92 4.59
CA PRO A 134 3.89 3.96 3.54
C PRO A 134 5.14 4.35 2.74
N GLU A 135 5.56 5.61 2.81
CA GLU A 135 6.78 6.13 2.21
C GLU A 135 8.06 5.62 2.84
N ASN A 136 8.00 5.14 4.09
CA ASN A 136 9.19 4.73 4.85
C ASN A 136 9.96 3.63 4.14
N GLY A 137 11.22 3.94 3.80
CA GLY A 137 12.12 3.03 3.11
C GLY A 137 11.81 2.80 1.63
N ILE A 138 10.83 3.51 1.06
CA ILE A 138 10.57 3.53 -0.38
C ILE A 138 11.49 4.56 -1.05
N TYR A 139 12.06 4.18 -2.20
CA TYR A 139 12.85 5.12 -3.00
C TYR A 139 11.96 6.29 -3.47
N PRO A 140 12.39 7.56 -3.32
CA PRO A 140 11.55 8.73 -3.63
C PRO A 140 10.94 8.70 -5.04
N GLY A 141 11.67 8.22 -6.04
CA GLY A 141 11.16 8.09 -7.40
C GLY A 141 10.06 7.04 -7.59
N ALA A 142 9.79 6.20 -6.59
CA ALA A 142 8.70 5.22 -6.62
C ALA A 142 7.45 5.70 -5.85
N LEU A 143 7.51 6.86 -5.18
CA LEU A 143 6.37 7.37 -4.40
C LEU A 143 5.18 7.74 -5.29
N SER A 144 5.43 8.30 -6.49
CA SER A 144 4.37 8.56 -7.45
C SER A 144 3.63 7.29 -7.86
N LEU A 145 4.37 6.22 -8.13
CA LEU A 145 3.80 4.93 -8.51
C LEU A 145 2.99 4.31 -7.36
N LEU A 146 3.48 4.45 -6.12
CA LEU A 146 2.76 4.00 -4.93
C LEU A 146 1.46 4.79 -4.73
N ALA A 147 1.52 6.12 -4.89
CA ALA A 147 0.34 6.99 -4.80
C ALA A 147 -0.70 6.64 -5.89
N ASP A 148 -0.25 6.33 -7.11
CA ASP A 148 -1.14 5.91 -8.19
C ASP A 148 -1.84 4.59 -7.88
N GLU A 149 -1.16 3.61 -7.28
CA GLU A 149 -1.76 2.35 -6.83
C GLU A 149 -2.78 2.58 -5.69
N PHE A 150 -2.49 3.49 -4.76
CA PHE A 150 -3.45 3.87 -3.70
C PHE A 150 -4.71 4.51 -4.29
N LYS A 151 -4.60 5.39 -5.27
CA LYS A 151 -5.74 6.03 -5.95
C LYS A 151 -6.53 5.03 -6.81
N ALA A 152 -5.85 4.16 -7.52
CA ALA A 152 -6.49 3.16 -8.39
C ALA A 152 -7.28 2.09 -7.61
N THR A 153 -6.94 1.84 -6.35
CA THR A 153 -7.59 0.80 -5.54
C THR A 153 -9.09 1.08 -5.32
N PRO A 154 -9.53 2.24 -4.80
CA PRO A 154 -10.95 2.54 -4.66
C PRO A 154 -11.65 2.68 -6.02
N GLU A 155 -11.01 3.23 -7.04
CA GLU A 155 -11.56 3.33 -8.40
C GLU A 155 -11.88 1.95 -9.00
N ALA A 156 -11.07 0.95 -8.69
CA ALA A 156 -11.29 -0.44 -9.09
C ALA A 156 -12.26 -1.21 -8.18
N GLY A 157 -12.88 -0.55 -7.19
CA GLY A 157 -13.81 -1.19 -6.25
C GLY A 157 -13.14 -2.17 -5.27
N ARG A 158 -11.83 -2.02 -5.02
CA ARG A 158 -11.04 -2.89 -4.13
C ARG A 158 -10.96 -2.38 -2.69
N GLY A 159 -11.88 -1.52 -2.28
CA GLY A 159 -11.96 -0.97 -0.93
C GLY A 159 -11.51 0.48 -0.85
N GLN A 160 -11.62 1.05 0.34
CA GLN A 160 -11.15 2.38 0.69
C GLN A 160 -9.68 2.31 1.12
N VAL A 161 -8.90 3.32 0.76
CA VAL A 161 -7.52 3.48 1.25
C VAL A 161 -7.43 4.70 2.15
N ILE A 162 -6.85 4.53 3.31
CA ILE A 162 -6.50 5.59 4.26
C ILE A 162 -4.99 5.47 4.49
N LEU A 163 -4.28 6.58 4.46
CA LEU A 163 -2.85 6.57 4.80
C LEU A 163 -2.51 7.75 5.71
N THR A 164 -1.54 7.56 6.59
CA THR A 164 -0.88 8.63 7.32
C THR A 164 0.46 8.91 6.68
N THR A 165 0.88 10.16 6.61
CA THR A 165 2.18 10.51 6.03
C THR A 165 2.77 11.76 6.66
N HIS A 166 4.09 11.78 6.77
CA HIS A 166 4.90 12.95 7.05
C HIS A 166 5.80 13.32 5.85
N SER A 167 5.57 12.71 4.69
CA SER A 167 6.36 12.96 3.47
C SER A 167 5.71 14.02 2.60
N PRO A 168 6.32 15.21 2.45
CA PRO A 168 5.87 16.20 1.48
C PRO A 168 5.76 15.62 0.07
N ALA A 169 6.76 14.81 -0.32
CA ALA A 169 6.81 14.20 -1.64
C ALA A 169 5.68 13.20 -1.90
N LEU A 170 5.21 12.48 -0.88
CA LEU A 170 4.03 11.60 -1.04
C LEU A 170 2.75 12.43 -1.06
N LEU A 171 2.63 13.42 -0.18
CA LEU A 171 1.44 14.26 -0.07
C LEU A 171 1.14 15.03 -1.36
N ASP A 172 2.17 15.47 -2.11
CA ASP A 172 2.05 16.16 -3.39
C ASP A 172 1.30 15.36 -4.48
N HIS A 173 1.12 14.06 -4.28
CA HIS A 173 0.37 13.21 -5.23
C HIS A 173 -1.13 13.15 -4.95
N PHE A 174 -1.62 13.83 -3.90
CA PHE A 174 -3.03 13.81 -3.50
C PHE A 174 -3.66 15.20 -3.60
N SER A 175 -4.92 15.25 -4.05
CA SER A 175 -5.68 16.50 -4.10
C SER A 175 -6.17 16.94 -2.72
N ALA A 176 -6.45 18.21 -2.57
CA ALA A 176 -6.97 18.83 -1.34
C ALA A 176 -8.18 18.09 -0.74
N ASP A 177 -9.05 17.56 -1.60
CA ASP A 177 -10.26 16.85 -1.17
C ASP A 177 -10.00 15.51 -0.49
N HIS A 178 -8.82 14.91 -0.73
CA HIS A 178 -8.38 13.66 -0.08
C HIS A 178 -7.67 13.92 1.24
N ILE A 179 -7.25 15.14 1.54
CA ILE A 179 -6.47 15.48 2.73
C ILE A 179 -7.40 15.63 3.93
N ARG A 180 -7.02 15.02 5.05
CA ARG A 180 -7.62 15.21 6.37
C ARG A 180 -6.56 15.68 7.34
N VAL A 181 -6.86 16.75 8.07
CA VAL A 181 -6.00 17.29 9.11
C VAL A 181 -6.34 16.64 10.43
N VAL A 182 -5.32 16.21 11.14
CA VAL A 182 -5.42 15.64 12.50
C VAL A 182 -4.68 16.57 13.43
N GLU A 183 -5.37 17.11 14.42
CA GLU A 183 -4.81 18.05 15.40
C GLU A 183 -5.31 17.74 16.80
N LEU A 184 -4.63 18.25 17.82
CA LEU A 184 -5.10 18.25 19.19
C LEU A 184 -5.73 19.62 19.49
N ASP A 185 -6.94 19.62 20.04
CA ASP A 185 -7.56 20.84 20.53
C ASP A 185 -6.99 21.27 21.91
N GLU A 186 -7.47 22.41 22.45
CA GLU A 186 -7.03 22.94 23.74
C GLU A 186 -7.30 21.97 24.91
N ALA A 187 -8.25 21.06 24.78
CA ALA A 187 -8.57 20.01 25.75
C ALA A 187 -7.71 18.74 25.56
N LEU A 188 -6.76 18.74 24.62
CA LEU A 188 -5.95 17.60 24.19
C LEU A 188 -6.79 16.46 23.59
N GLU A 189 -7.94 16.77 23.04
CA GLU A 189 -8.75 15.83 22.28
C GLU A 189 -8.35 15.85 20.80
N THR A 190 -8.25 14.66 20.20
CA THR A 190 -7.95 14.55 18.77
C THR A 190 -9.14 15.00 17.94
N ARG A 191 -8.91 15.96 17.05
CA ARG A 191 -9.86 16.43 16.06
C ARG A 191 -9.40 16.05 14.67
N ILE A 192 -10.32 15.56 13.86
CA ILE A 192 -10.07 15.19 12.47
C ILE A 192 -11.07 15.90 11.60
N GLY A 193 -10.60 16.55 10.54
CA GLY A 193 -11.47 17.26 9.62
C GLY A 193 -10.85 17.53 8.27
N PRO A 194 -11.61 18.10 7.33
CA PRO A 194 -11.08 18.55 6.06
C PRO A 194 -10.08 19.69 6.24
N LEU A 195 -9.24 19.90 5.23
CA LEU A 195 -8.34 21.04 5.15
C LEU A 195 -9.14 22.35 5.12
N ALA A 196 -8.62 23.41 5.71
CA ALA A 196 -9.21 24.75 5.69
C ALA A 196 -9.47 25.22 4.24
N GLU A 197 -10.60 25.89 4.01
CA GLU A 197 -11.03 26.26 2.65
C GLU A 197 -10.02 27.12 1.91
N GLU A 198 -9.40 28.05 2.61
CA GLU A 198 -8.35 28.92 2.06
C GLU A 198 -7.16 28.11 1.52
N GLN A 199 -6.74 27.07 2.26
CA GLN A 199 -5.64 26.19 1.82
C GLN A 199 -6.07 25.29 0.68
N LYS A 200 -7.33 24.83 0.65
CA LYS A 200 -7.87 24.07 -0.49
C LYS A 200 -7.89 24.92 -1.77
N GLU A 201 -8.31 26.17 -1.65
CA GLU A 201 -8.32 27.10 -2.80
C GLU A 201 -6.89 27.35 -3.28
N ALA A 202 -5.94 27.60 -2.37
CA ALA A 202 -4.54 27.81 -2.73
C ALA A 202 -3.93 26.60 -3.44
N LEU A 203 -4.28 25.37 -3.03
CA LEU A 203 -3.86 24.15 -3.71
C LEU A 203 -4.50 24.01 -5.10
N LYS A 204 -5.79 24.35 -5.24
CA LYS A 204 -6.51 24.31 -6.52
C LYS A 204 -5.97 25.32 -7.53
N GLU A 205 -5.54 26.49 -7.05
CA GLU A 205 -4.96 27.57 -7.85
C GLU A 205 -3.44 27.38 -8.09
N GLU A 206 -2.85 26.29 -7.63
CA GLU A 206 -1.42 25.99 -7.72
C GLU A 206 -0.52 27.06 -7.05
N LEU A 207 -1.05 27.79 -6.08
CA LEU A 207 -0.32 28.75 -5.27
C LEU A 207 0.44 28.08 -4.11
N LEU A 208 0.06 26.84 -3.79
CA LEU A 208 0.62 26.00 -2.75
C LEU A 208 0.68 24.57 -3.26
N HIS A 209 1.74 23.83 -2.94
CA HIS A 209 1.83 22.40 -3.14
C HIS A 209 1.39 21.66 -1.87
N ALA A 210 0.80 20.47 -2.01
CA ALA A 210 0.29 19.73 -0.86
C ALA A 210 1.39 19.40 0.16
N GLY A 211 2.61 19.10 -0.30
CA GLY A 211 3.77 18.86 0.57
C GLY A 211 4.18 20.08 1.40
N GLU A 212 3.86 21.30 0.96
CA GLU A 212 4.16 22.54 1.70
C GLU A 212 3.28 22.68 2.94
N LEU A 213 2.14 21.96 2.99
CA LEU A 213 1.31 21.87 4.22
C LEU A 213 2.05 21.21 5.39
N LEU A 214 3.14 20.53 5.14
CA LEU A 214 3.99 19.93 6.19
C LEU A 214 5.21 20.78 6.53
N THR A 215 5.54 21.82 5.73
CA THR A 215 6.83 22.49 5.84
C THR A 215 6.75 24.01 5.85
N VAL A 216 5.90 24.62 5.04
CA VAL A 216 5.86 26.07 4.78
C VAL A 216 4.61 26.70 5.38
N ASP A 217 3.42 26.19 5.08
CA ASP A 217 2.13 26.64 5.61
C ASP A 217 1.41 25.45 6.26
N PRO A 218 1.63 25.23 7.58
CA PRO A 218 1.09 24.05 8.26
C PRO A 218 -0.40 23.86 8.04
N ALA A 219 -0.78 22.61 7.74
CA ALA A 219 -2.18 22.27 7.50
C ALA A 219 -3.07 22.69 8.64
N ARG A 220 -4.17 23.33 8.34
CA ARG A 220 -5.21 23.78 9.29
C ARG A 220 -6.51 23.03 8.99
N ARG A 221 -7.17 22.58 10.03
CA ARG A 221 -8.50 21.99 9.92
C ARG A 221 -9.52 23.10 9.65
N GLN A 222 -10.48 22.79 8.80
CA GLN A 222 -11.64 23.68 8.61
C GLN A 222 -12.45 23.75 9.93
N ASP A 223 -12.68 24.95 10.44
CA ASP A 223 -13.58 25.17 11.56
C ASP A 223 -15.03 24.85 11.16
N GLU A 224 -15.82 24.36 12.12
CA GLU A 224 -17.24 24.05 11.93
C GLU A 224 -18.10 25.30 11.82
#